data_c15dcb9332a9f328c6868cc7c30d21f2
#
_entry.id   c15dcb9332a9f328c6868cc7c30d21f2
#
_cell.length_a   1.000
_cell.length_b   1.000
_cell.length_c   1.000
_cell.angle_alpha   90.00
_cell.angle_beta   90.00
_cell.angle_gamma   90.00
#
_symmetry.space_group_name_H-M   'P 1'
#
loop_
_entity.id
_entity.type
_entity.pdbx_description
1 polymer ?
#
loop_
_entity_poly.entity_id
_entity_poly.type
_entity_poly.pdbx_seq_one_letter_code
_entity_poly.pdbx_strand_id
1 'polypeptide(L)'
;LSQGFGRIGCFFAGCCYGIPYDGPFAVIPEDTFFDQVARFPVQLLNASCLFVIALVLYRLPKKINALCFYVWLYAILRFMTEFLRGDVARGVWGYFSLSQYICMVVLTVMCIWYWYSKRHTVCKNGRDHHML
;
A
#
# COMPACT_ATOMS: atom_id res chain seq x y z
N LEU A 1 -4.71 11.46 0.08
CA LEU A 1 -5.91 11.69 0.91
C LEU A 1 -7.16 11.05 0.30
N SER A 2 -7.48 11.27 -0.98
CA SER A 2 -8.69 10.74 -1.63
C SER A 2 -8.84 9.22 -1.51
N GLN A 3 -7.74 8.47 -1.62
CA GLN A 3 -7.76 7.01 -1.44
C GLN A 3 -8.15 6.58 -0.02
N GLY A 4 -7.75 7.34 1.01
CA GLY A 4 -8.15 7.08 2.40
C GLY A 4 -9.66 7.22 2.59
N PHE A 5 -10.24 8.28 2.04
CA PHE A 5 -11.71 8.48 2.05
C PHE A 5 -12.44 7.41 1.24
N GLY A 6 -11.88 6.97 0.09
CA GLY A 6 -12.43 5.85 -0.67
C GLY A 6 -12.47 4.55 0.12
N ARG A 7 -11.51 4.28 1.00
CA ARG A 7 -11.53 3.11 1.89
C ARG A 7 -12.56 3.19 2.99
N ILE A 8 -12.81 4.39 3.52
CA ILE A 8 -13.93 4.62 4.45
C ILE A 8 -15.27 4.39 3.73
N GLY A 9 -15.41 4.86 2.49
CA GLY A 9 -16.60 4.58 1.67
C GLY A 9 -16.82 3.08 1.43
N CYS A 10 -15.76 2.31 1.18
CA CYS A 10 -15.86 0.85 1.06
C CYS A 10 -16.33 0.18 2.36
N PHE A 11 -15.97 0.74 3.52
CA PHE A 11 -16.45 0.25 4.80
C PHE A 11 -17.95 0.43 4.94
N PHE A 12 -18.48 1.61 4.64
CA PHE A 12 -19.93 1.87 4.68
C PHE A 12 -20.71 1.14 3.59
N ALA A 13 -20.06 0.85 2.46
CA ALA A 13 -20.66 0.07 1.36
C ALA A 13 -20.64 -1.45 1.60
N GLY A 14 -20.19 -1.91 2.77
CA GLY A 14 -20.22 -3.34 3.11
C GLY A 14 -19.31 -4.23 2.23
N CYS A 15 -18.26 -3.68 1.61
CA CYS A 15 -17.41 -4.44 0.68
C CYS A 15 -15.96 -4.55 1.15
N CYS A 16 -15.25 -5.57 0.66
CA CYS A 16 -13.79 -5.73 0.86
C CYS A 16 -13.35 -5.97 2.30
N TYR A 17 -14.13 -6.70 3.10
CA TYR A 17 -13.75 -7.12 4.45
C TYR A 17 -12.53 -8.04 4.47
N GLY A 18 -11.94 -8.17 5.67
CA GLY A 18 -10.83 -9.05 5.93
C GLY A 18 -11.24 -10.50 6.23
N ILE A 19 -10.27 -11.23 6.76
CA ILE A 19 -10.47 -12.61 7.25
C ILE A 19 -11.51 -12.67 8.38
N PRO A 20 -12.18 -13.81 8.59
CA PRO A 20 -12.98 -14.05 9.79
C PRO A 20 -12.16 -13.79 11.05
N TYR A 21 -12.69 -12.98 11.97
CA TYR A 21 -11.98 -12.55 13.16
C TYR A 21 -12.95 -12.27 14.30
N ASP A 22 -12.72 -12.90 15.46
CA ASP A 22 -13.56 -12.79 16.66
C ASP A 22 -12.93 -11.93 17.77
N GLY A 23 -12.07 -10.97 17.42
CA GLY A 23 -11.38 -10.10 18.37
C GLY A 23 -12.04 -8.74 18.59
N PRO A 24 -11.46 -7.89 19.44
CA PRO A 24 -11.89 -6.51 19.63
C PRO A 24 -11.75 -5.78 18.30
N PHE A 25 -12.78 -5.06 17.84
CA PHE A 25 -12.91 -4.43 16.54
C PHE A 25 -13.46 -5.32 15.40
N ALA A 26 -13.91 -6.54 15.70
CA ALA A 26 -14.65 -7.34 14.75
C ALA A 26 -15.96 -6.63 14.33
N VAL A 27 -16.24 -6.58 13.04
CA VAL A 27 -17.45 -5.98 12.49
C VAL A 27 -18.23 -7.05 11.73
N ILE A 28 -19.54 -7.11 11.98
CA ILE A 28 -20.47 -7.97 11.24
C ILE A 28 -21.02 -7.13 10.09
N PRO A 29 -20.76 -7.47 8.82
CA PRO A 29 -21.32 -6.76 7.68
C PRO A 29 -22.84 -6.91 7.63
N GLU A 30 -23.57 -5.82 7.50
CA GLU A 30 -25.05 -5.84 7.44
C GLU A 30 -25.59 -6.47 6.15
N ASP A 31 -24.80 -6.51 5.08
CA ASP A 31 -25.24 -6.98 3.75
C ASP A 31 -25.19 -8.50 3.55
N THR A 32 -24.68 -9.26 4.50
CA THR A 32 -24.64 -10.72 4.40
C THR A 32 -25.80 -11.35 5.18
N PHE A 33 -26.96 -11.45 4.55
CA PHE A 33 -28.14 -12.14 5.07
C PHE A 33 -27.88 -13.62 5.42
N PHE A 34 -26.81 -14.21 4.93
CA PHE A 34 -26.51 -15.64 5.07
C PHE A 34 -25.27 -15.98 5.89
N ASP A 35 -24.39 -14.99 6.19
CA ASP A 35 -23.11 -15.30 6.83
C ASP A 35 -22.76 -14.21 7.87
N GLN A 36 -23.33 -14.33 9.07
CA GLN A 36 -23.07 -13.42 10.21
C GLN A 36 -21.69 -13.67 10.84
N VAL A 37 -20.66 -13.83 10.02
CA VAL A 37 -19.30 -14.01 10.50
C VAL A 37 -18.66 -12.67 10.78
N ALA A 38 -18.22 -12.48 12.01
CA ALA A 38 -17.44 -11.31 12.41
C ALA A 38 -16.11 -11.27 11.62
N ARG A 39 -15.80 -10.13 11.02
CA ARG A 39 -14.65 -9.95 10.13
C ARG A 39 -13.79 -8.77 10.55
N PHE A 40 -12.50 -8.84 10.26
CA PHE A 40 -11.58 -7.76 10.54
C PHE A 40 -11.79 -6.58 9.56
N PRO A 41 -11.96 -5.32 10.04
CA PRO A 41 -12.20 -4.15 9.20
C PRO A 41 -10.90 -3.67 8.52
N VAL A 42 -10.38 -4.41 7.56
CA VAL A 42 -9.15 -4.09 6.80
C VAL A 42 -9.27 -2.72 6.10
N GLN A 43 -10.49 -2.29 5.77
CA GLN A 43 -10.75 -0.99 5.15
C GLN A 43 -10.33 0.16 6.06
N LEU A 44 -10.69 0.10 7.35
CA LEU A 44 -10.35 1.14 8.33
C LEU A 44 -8.85 1.14 8.63
N LEU A 45 -8.23 -0.05 8.73
CA LEU A 45 -6.78 -0.16 8.84
C LEU A 45 -6.07 0.48 7.63
N ASN A 46 -6.52 0.16 6.43
CA ASN A 46 -5.98 0.76 5.20
C ASN A 46 -6.15 2.28 5.17
N ALA A 47 -7.33 2.79 5.56
CA ALA A 47 -7.59 4.22 5.62
C ALA A 47 -6.64 4.92 6.59
N SER A 48 -6.48 4.37 7.80
CA SER A 48 -5.57 4.90 8.83
C SER A 48 -4.13 4.97 8.33
N CYS A 49 -3.63 3.89 7.73
CA CYS A 49 -2.28 3.86 7.16
C CYS A 49 -2.11 4.87 6.02
N LEU A 50 -3.11 5.05 5.16
CA LEU A 50 -3.06 6.04 4.08
C LEU A 50 -3.04 7.48 4.61
N PHE A 51 -3.75 7.78 5.71
CA PHE A 51 -3.67 9.08 6.36
C PHE A 51 -2.31 9.32 7.02
N VAL A 52 -1.72 8.29 7.64
CA VAL A 52 -0.36 8.36 8.18
C VAL A 52 0.65 8.61 7.05
N ILE A 53 0.56 7.88 5.93
CA ILE A 53 1.40 8.11 4.76
C ILE A 53 1.26 9.55 4.25
N ALA A 54 0.04 10.07 4.15
CA ALA A 54 -0.21 11.44 3.73
C ALA A 54 0.43 12.47 4.68
N LEU A 55 0.35 12.24 6.00
CA LEU A 55 0.99 13.09 7.00
C LEU A 55 2.51 13.05 6.90
N VAL A 56 3.09 11.87 6.73
CA VAL A 56 4.54 11.68 6.52
C VAL A 56 4.98 12.44 5.27
N LEU A 57 4.27 12.29 4.15
CA LEU A 57 4.57 13.00 2.90
C LEU A 57 4.48 14.52 3.05
N TYR A 58 3.52 14.99 3.83
CA TYR A 58 3.39 16.42 4.11
C TYR A 58 4.60 16.98 4.89
N ARG A 59 5.21 16.18 5.76
CA ARG A 59 6.38 16.53 6.57
C ARG A 59 7.72 16.33 5.84
N LEU A 60 7.72 15.67 4.68
CA LEU A 60 8.94 15.38 3.93
C LEU A 60 9.61 16.65 3.38
N PRO A 61 10.94 16.74 3.47
CA PRO A 61 11.68 17.82 2.86
C PRO A 61 11.53 17.80 1.33
N LYS A 62 11.44 18.99 0.72
CA LYS A 62 11.25 19.18 -0.74
C LYS A 62 12.32 18.52 -1.63
N LYS A 63 13.46 18.11 -1.05
CA LYS A 63 14.54 17.40 -1.76
C LYS A 63 14.20 15.97 -2.14
N ILE A 64 13.20 15.36 -1.48
CA ILE A 64 12.78 13.98 -1.74
C ILE A 64 11.63 14.00 -2.74
N ASN A 65 11.71 13.13 -3.75
CA ASN A 65 10.60 12.96 -4.68
C ASN A 65 9.42 12.27 -3.95
N ALA A 66 8.46 13.09 -3.51
CA ALA A 66 7.31 12.64 -2.73
C ALA A 66 6.48 11.57 -3.46
N LEU A 67 6.42 11.62 -4.80
CA LEU A 67 5.71 10.63 -5.60
C LEU A 67 6.36 9.24 -5.50
N CYS A 68 7.68 9.17 -5.68
CA CYS A 68 8.42 7.91 -5.58
C CYS A 68 8.31 7.32 -4.17
N PHE A 69 8.43 8.16 -3.15
CA PHE A 69 8.31 7.73 -1.76
C PHE A 69 6.89 7.25 -1.43
N TYR A 70 5.87 7.92 -1.97
CA TYR A 70 4.48 7.48 -1.85
C TYR A 70 4.24 6.11 -2.48
N VAL A 71 4.68 5.91 -3.73
CA VAL A 71 4.52 4.64 -4.44
C VAL A 71 5.19 3.51 -3.68
N TRP A 72 6.37 3.74 -3.12
CA TRP A 72 7.10 2.76 -2.33
C TRP A 72 6.35 2.37 -1.05
N LEU A 73 5.92 3.35 -0.26
CA LEU A 73 5.15 3.11 0.97
C LEU A 73 3.80 2.44 0.68
N TYR A 74 3.12 2.87 -0.39
CA TYR A 74 1.84 2.30 -0.79
C TYR A 74 1.98 0.84 -1.24
N ALA A 75 3.02 0.50 -1.99
CA ALA A 75 3.27 -0.86 -2.43
C ALA A 75 3.52 -1.80 -1.22
N ILE A 76 4.28 -1.35 -0.23
CA ILE A 76 4.51 -2.10 1.01
C ILE A 76 3.19 -2.28 1.77
N LEU A 77 2.45 -1.20 1.98
CA LEU A 77 1.16 -1.25 2.66
C LEU A 77 0.21 -2.22 1.96
N ARG A 78 0.12 -2.14 0.64
CA ARG A 78 -0.75 -3.00 -0.17
C ARG A 78 -0.34 -4.46 -0.08
N PHE A 79 0.96 -4.74 -0.12
CA PHE A 79 1.49 -6.10 0.06
C PHE A 79 1.13 -6.67 1.44
N MET A 80 1.30 -5.90 2.51
CA MET A 80 0.99 -6.32 3.88
C MET A 80 -0.51 -6.52 4.10
N THR A 81 -1.33 -5.61 3.62
CA THR A 81 -2.79 -5.69 3.82
C THR A 81 -3.45 -6.80 3.00
N GLU A 82 -2.80 -7.31 1.96
CA GLU A 82 -3.32 -8.45 1.20
C GLU A 82 -3.37 -9.73 2.05
N PHE A 83 -2.45 -9.92 3.00
CA PHE A 83 -2.50 -11.06 3.92
C PHE A 83 -3.69 -11.02 4.89
N LEU A 84 -4.21 -9.81 5.18
CA LEU A 84 -5.37 -9.61 6.04
C LEU A 84 -6.71 -9.68 5.28
N ARG A 85 -6.66 -9.76 3.95
CA ARG A 85 -7.85 -9.90 3.11
C ARG A 85 -8.24 -11.35 2.97
N GLY A 86 -9.43 -11.69 3.46
CA GLY A 86 -10.02 -13.01 3.30
C GLY A 86 -10.70 -13.26 1.94
N ASP A 87 -10.43 -12.43 0.95
CA ASP A 87 -11.13 -12.42 -0.34
C ASP A 87 -10.54 -13.45 -1.30
N VAL A 88 -10.88 -14.73 -1.07
CA VAL A 88 -10.42 -15.90 -1.87
C VAL A 88 -10.89 -15.83 -3.33
N ALA A 89 -11.90 -14.99 -3.62
CA ALA A 89 -12.55 -14.92 -4.94
C ALA A 89 -11.74 -14.21 -6.03
N ARG A 90 -10.60 -13.59 -5.71
CA ARG A 90 -9.81 -12.77 -6.66
C ARG A 90 -8.65 -13.49 -7.34
N GLY A 91 -8.74 -14.80 -7.53
CA GLY A 91 -7.73 -15.55 -8.28
C GLY A 91 -6.37 -15.58 -7.57
N VAL A 92 -6.16 -16.56 -6.73
CA VAL A 92 -4.85 -16.88 -6.17
C VAL A 92 -4.09 -17.67 -7.24
N TRP A 93 -3.09 -17.07 -7.87
CA TRP A 93 -2.16 -17.77 -8.74
C TRP A 93 -0.97 -18.25 -7.90
N GLY A 94 -1.03 -19.47 -7.43
CA GLY A 94 -0.03 -20.03 -6.54
C GLY A 94 -0.15 -19.54 -5.09
N TYR A 95 0.96 -19.13 -4.48
CA TYR A 95 1.02 -18.68 -3.07
C TYR A 95 0.68 -17.21 -2.86
N PHE A 96 0.65 -16.39 -3.92
CA PHE A 96 0.47 -14.94 -3.84
C PHE A 96 -0.71 -14.47 -4.70
N SER A 97 -1.36 -13.41 -4.24
CA SER A 97 -2.38 -12.69 -5.00
C SER A 97 -1.74 -11.91 -6.16
N LEU A 98 -2.50 -11.69 -7.24
CA LEU A 98 -2.09 -10.85 -8.36
C LEU A 98 -1.63 -9.45 -7.90
N SER A 99 -2.28 -8.89 -6.89
CA SER A 99 -1.89 -7.60 -6.28
C SER A 99 -0.47 -7.65 -5.69
N GLN A 100 -0.09 -8.76 -5.07
CA GLN A 100 1.24 -8.94 -4.48
C GLN A 100 2.33 -9.04 -5.55
N TYR A 101 2.07 -9.74 -6.66
CA TYR A 101 2.98 -9.77 -7.80
C TYR A 101 3.22 -8.39 -8.38
N ILE A 102 2.16 -7.61 -8.58
CA ILE A 102 2.27 -6.22 -9.06
C ILE A 102 3.09 -5.37 -8.09
N CYS A 103 2.86 -5.48 -6.78
CA CYS A 103 3.64 -4.75 -5.77
C CYS A 103 5.13 -5.13 -5.81
N MET A 104 5.46 -6.42 -5.95
CA MET A 104 6.85 -6.88 -6.07
C MET A 104 7.53 -6.31 -7.31
N VAL A 105 6.85 -6.33 -8.47
CA VAL A 105 7.38 -5.74 -9.71
C VAL A 105 7.61 -4.24 -9.53
N VAL A 106 6.65 -3.50 -8.99
CA VAL A 106 6.78 -2.06 -8.74
C VAL A 106 7.94 -1.75 -7.82
N LEU A 107 8.08 -2.47 -6.71
CA LEU A 107 9.18 -2.29 -5.76
C LEU A 107 10.54 -2.57 -6.41
N THR A 108 10.65 -3.64 -7.21
CA THR A 108 11.88 -4.01 -7.92
C THR A 108 12.28 -2.92 -8.92
N VAL A 109 11.34 -2.46 -9.75
CA VAL A 109 11.57 -1.39 -10.72
C VAL A 109 12.01 -0.09 -10.03
N MET A 110 11.35 0.26 -8.92
CA MET A 110 11.69 1.46 -8.15
C MET A 110 13.10 1.36 -7.52
N CYS A 111 13.49 0.20 -7.00
CA CYS A 111 14.83 -0.04 -6.48
C CYS A 111 15.90 0.09 -7.57
N ILE A 112 15.66 -0.52 -8.74
CA ILE A 112 16.59 -0.43 -9.90
C ILE A 112 16.71 1.02 -10.38
N TRP A 113 15.58 1.72 -10.52
CA TRP A 113 15.57 3.12 -10.92
C TRP A 113 16.30 4.02 -9.93
N TYR A 114 16.09 3.83 -8.62
CA TYR A 114 16.79 4.57 -7.58
C TYR A 114 18.31 4.34 -7.63
N TRP A 115 18.73 3.08 -7.78
CA TRP A 115 20.13 2.72 -7.88
C TRP A 115 20.82 3.30 -9.13
N TYR A 116 20.13 3.25 -10.27
CA TYR A 116 20.58 3.85 -11.52
C TYR A 116 20.71 5.37 -11.42
N SER A 117 19.70 6.04 -10.88
CA SER A 117 19.69 7.49 -10.66
C SER A 117 20.85 7.94 -9.77
N LYS A 118 21.11 7.19 -8.69
CA LYS A 118 22.22 7.50 -7.77
C LYS A 118 23.58 7.36 -8.44
N ARG A 119 23.78 6.35 -9.28
CA ARG A 119 25.03 6.18 -10.04
C ARG A 119 25.27 7.34 -11.02
N HIS A 120 24.25 7.77 -11.73
CA HIS A 120 24.37 8.89 -12.66
C HIS A 120 24.70 10.23 -11.97
N THR A 121 24.17 10.45 -10.79
CA THR A 121 24.48 11.68 -10.01
C THR A 121 25.93 11.68 -9.53
N VAL A 122 26.47 10.53 -9.11
CA VAL A 122 27.86 10.41 -8.67
C VAL A 122 28.84 10.61 -9.86
N CYS A 123 28.55 10.04 -11.04
CA CYS A 123 29.35 10.24 -12.24
C CYS A 123 29.37 11.70 -12.73
N LYS A 124 28.28 12.43 -12.56
CA LYS A 124 28.20 13.85 -12.95
C LYS A 124 29.03 14.74 -12.03
N ASN A 125 28.94 14.50 -10.73
CA ASN A 125 29.69 15.27 -9.72
C ASN A 125 31.22 15.01 -9.78
N GLY A 126 31.64 13.80 -10.18
CA GLY A 126 33.05 13.47 -10.36
C GLY A 126 33.71 14.11 -11.60
N ARG A 127 32.90 14.46 -12.61
CA ARG A 127 33.37 15.12 -13.83
C ARG A 127 33.64 16.61 -13.63
N ASP A 128 32.88 17.25 -12.79
CA ASP A 128 33.02 18.69 -12.48
C ASP A 128 34.26 18.97 -11.61
N HIS A 129 34.77 17.98 -10.86
CA HIS A 129 36.02 18.10 -10.08
C HIS A 129 37.32 17.91 -10.88
N HIS A 130 37.25 17.42 -12.11
CA HIS A 130 38.44 17.24 -12.97
C HIS A 130 38.65 18.41 -13.94
N MET A 131 37.79 19.42 -13.94
CA MET A 131 37.92 20.60 -14.82
C MET A 131 38.32 21.90 -14.08
N LEU A 132 38.83 21.81 -12.89
CA LEU A 132 39.53 22.88 -12.13
C LEU A 132 40.96 22.47 -11.89
#